data_9bb9c81f99097e6a4bf49d2df2d370b8
#
_entry.id   9bb9c81f99097e6a4bf49d2df2d370b8
#
_cell.length_a   1.000
_cell.length_b   1.000
_cell.length_c   1.000
_cell.angle_alpha   90.00
_cell.angle_beta   90.00
_cell.angle_gamma   90.00
#
_symmetry.space_group_name_H-M   'P 1'
#
loop_
_entity.id
_entity.type
_entity.pdbx_description
1 polymer ?
#
loop_
_entity_poly.entity_id
_entity_poly.type
_entity_poly.pdbx_seq_one_letter_code
_entity_poly.pdbx_strand_id
1 'polypeptide(L)'
;MKLLIAIDKSRFSHIEQFSEELKKKGIECLVIDDLDIYDGSKFDKRFLRWTKTPKKFSKIIDYFRPDLVFTERVSHFSSLIIKRNIPLVIFLRGDYWKELKSERSVKNNFKNKRLEDFVKQNIAEKCFKKSTLILPICKYLEKIVNERYPEKTTSVLYQGIKDSDWFYEKGMKLKHPCVGLIQDANIWEKTKELSLLPDILDGLPNVNFYWAGDGKYSSRILQLLEGYENFHWLGNLAYPEEV
;
A
#
# COMPACT_ATOMS: atom_id res chain seq x y z
N MET A 1 2.42 25.05 -10.56
CA MET A 1 2.93 24.24 -9.43
C MET A 1 3.51 22.95 -9.98
N LYS A 2 4.71 22.60 -9.55
CA LYS A 2 5.42 21.37 -9.92
C LYS A 2 5.33 20.35 -8.80
N LEU A 3 4.70 19.22 -9.05
CA LEU A 3 4.52 18.13 -8.09
C LEU A 3 5.36 16.92 -8.50
N LEU A 4 6.30 16.52 -7.63
CA LEU A 4 6.99 15.25 -7.77
C LEU A 4 6.24 14.18 -6.97
N ILE A 5 5.88 13.09 -7.61
CA ILE A 5 5.23 11.93 -6.98
C ILE A 5 6.24 10.80 -6.96
N ALA A 6 6.64 10.39 -5.75
CA ALA A 6 7.66 9.34 -5.56
C ALA A 6 7.05 8.13 -4.85
N ILE A 7 7.07 6.98 -5.52
CA ILE A 7 6.35 5.77 -5.11
C ILE A 7 7.19 4.50 -5.27
N ASP A 8 6.74 3.41 -4.66
CA ASP A 8 7.27 2.07 -4.97
C ASP A 8 6.64 1.55 -6.27
N LYS A 9 7.42 0.92 -7.15
CA LYS A 9 6.98 0.42 -8.46
C LYS A 9 5.69 -0.41 -8.44
N SER A 10 5.48 -1.20 -7.38
CA SER A 10 4.29 -2.07 -7.24
C SER A 10 2.94 -1.34 -7.19
N ARG A 11 2.93 0.00 -7.25
CA ARG A 11 1.75 0.83 -7.05
C ARG A 11 1.52 1.86 -8.14
N PHE A 12 2.20 1.68 -9.26
CA PHE A 12 2.27 2.68 -10.34
C PHE A 12 0.90 3.01 -10.94
N SER A 13 0.04 2.03 -11.19
CA SER A 13 -1.23 2.23 -11.91
C SER A 13 -2.18 3.26 -11.27
N HIS A 14 -2.41 3.15 -9.97
CA HIS A 14 -3.30 4.11 -9.28
C HIS A 14 -2.74 5.53 -9.23
N ILE A 15 -1.42 5.64 -9.11
CA ILE A 15 -0.74 6.94 -9.02
C ILE A 15 -0.63 7.59 -10.38
N GLU A 16 -0.52 6.81 -11.45
CA GLU A 16 -0.54 7.33 -12.80
C GLU A 16 -1.88 8.04 -13.09
N GLN A 17 -3.01 7.37 -12.83
CA GLN A 17 -4.34 7.96 -12.94
C GLN A 17 -4.48 9.23 -12.09
N PHE A 18 -4.00 9.21 -10.84
CA PHE A 18 -4.01 10.37 -9.97
C PHE A 18 -3.19 11.54 -10.56
N SER A 19 -2.00 11.27 -11.10
CA SER A 19 -1.16 12.29 -11.72
C SER A 19 -1.80 12.88 -12.99
N GLU A 20 -2.48 12.07 -13.79
CA GLU A 20 -3.19 12.53 -14.98
C GLU A 20 -4.33 13.49 -14.63
N GLU A 21 -5.12 13.16 -13.60
CA GLU A 21 -6.19 14.06 -13.14
C GLU A 21 -5.64 15.39 -12.60
N LEU A 22 -4.50 15.37 -11.92
CA LEU A 22 -3.83 16.59 -11.47
C LEU A 22 -3.30 17.42 -12.64
N LYS A 23 -2.75 16.77 -13.68
CA LYS A 23 -2.32 17.47 -14.91
C LYS A 23 -3.48 18.19 -15.62
N LYS A 24 -4.67 17.58 -15.68
CA LYS A 24 -5.89 18.23 -16.21
C LYS A 24 -6.26 19.48 -15.43
N LYS A 25 -5.88 19.58 -14.15
CA LYS A 25 -6.07 20.74 -13.29
C LYS A 25 -4.91 21.75 -13.35
N GLY A 26 -3.99 21.61 -14.30
CA GLY A 26 -2.87 22.52 -14.49
C GLY A 26 -1.69 22.30 -13.55
N ILE A 27 -1.57 21.14 -12.91
CA ILE A 27 -0.43 20.79 -12.07
C ILE A 27 0.58 20.02 -12.94
N GLU A 28 1.81 20.49 -13.02
CA GLU A 28 2.90 19.77 -13.69
C GLU A 28 3.37 18.62 -12.79
N CYS A 29 3.08 17.38 -13.17
CA CYS A 29 3.40 16.18 -12.39
C CYS A 29 4.52 15.38 -13.03
N LEU A 30 5.52 14.99 -12.20
CA LEU A 30 6.54 13.99 -12.52
C LEU A 30 6.39 12.82 -11.55
N VAL A 31 6.16 11.63 -12.08
CA VAL A 31 6.09 10.38 -11.29
C VAL A 31 7.43 9.67 -11.41
N ILE A 32 7.99 9.24 -10.29
CA ILE A 32 9.22 8.44 -10.23
C ILE A 32 9.05 7.23 -9.33
N ASP A 33 9.74 6.17 -9.66
CA ASP A 33 9.80 4.95 -8.85
C ASP A 33 11.25 4.57 -8.45
N ASP A 34 11.39 3.43 -7.78
CA ASP A 34 12.67 2.89 -7.35
C ASP A 34 13.65 2.65 -8.52
N LEU A 35 13.14 2.27 -9.70
CA LEU A 35 13.98 1.96 -10.86
C LEU A 35 14.59 3.21 -11.48
N ASP A 36 13.92 4.35 -11.36
CA ASP A 36 14.41 5.62 -11.87
C ASP A 36 15.68 6.08 -11.14
N ILE A 37 15.82 5.69 -9.86
CA ILE A 37 16.87 6.22 -9.00
C ILE A 37 17.92 5.21 -8.55
N TYR A 38 17.62 3.89 -8.62
CA TYR A 38 18.54 2.82 -8.24
C TYR A 38 18.94 1.97 -9.45
N ASP A 39 20.21 1.61 -9.52
CA ASP A 39 20.80 0.84 -10.64
C ASP A 39 20.82 -0.68 -10.38
N GLY A 40 20.18 -1.16 -9.31
CA GLY A 40 20.20 -2.58 -8.93
C GLY A 40 21.54 -3.07 -8.43
N SER A 41 22.47 -2.16 -8.11
CA SER A 41 23.79 -2.51 -7.63
C SER A 41 23.77 -3.12 -6.22
N LYS A 42 24.83 -3.87 -5.86
CA LYS A 42 24.98 -4.43 -4.49
C LYS A 42 24.96 -3.37 -3.38
N PHE A 43 25.17 -2.10 -3.72
CA PHE A 43 25.10 -0.94 -2.81
C PHE A 43 23.66 -0.45 -2.57
N ASP A 44 22.68 -0.93 -3.33
CA ASP A 44 21.25 -0.60 -3.18
C ASP A 44 20.57 -1.42 -2.08
N LYS A 45 21.32 -1.87 -1.07
CA LYS A 45 20.73 -2.57 0.08
C LYS A 45 19.61 -1.72 0.68
N ARG A 46 18.48 -2.37 0.97
CA ARG A 46 17.25 -1.74 1.46
C ARG A 46 17.45 -0.72 2.59
N PHE A 47 18.43 -0.98 3.47
CA PHE A 47 18.82 -0.07 4.55
C PHE A 47 19.53 1.19 4.04
N LEU A 48 20.45 1.06 3.07
CA LEU A 48 21.21 2.19 2.54
C LEU A 48 20.33 3.20 1.81
N ARG A 49 19.22 2.75 1.23
CA ARG A 49 18.23 3.63 0.58
C ARG A 49 17.70 4.70 1.54
N TRP A 50 17.54 4.38 2.82
CA TRP A 50 17.06 5.34 3.82
C TRP A 50 18.12 6.36 4.28
N THR A 51 19.37 6.05 4.11
CA THR A 51 20.48 6.85 4.65
C THR A 51 21.25 7.61 3.60
N LYS A 52 21.41 7.06 2.40
CA LYS A 52 22.19 7.68 1.31
C LYS A 52 21.26 8.30 0.25
N THR A 53 21.66 9.42 -0.30
CA THR A 53 20.96 10.06 -1.41
C THR A 53 21.58 9.61 -2.74
N PRO A 54 20.82 8.90 -3.61
CA PRO A 54 21.30 8.51 -4.92
C PRO A 54 21.61 9.72 -5.80
N LYS A 55 22.67 9.63 -6.60
CA LYS A 55 23.05 10.72 -7.54
C LYS A 55 21.94 11.00 -8.57
N LYS A 56 21.28 9.94 -9.07
CA LYS A 56 20.14 10.09 -10.01
C LYS A 56 19.00 10.89 -9.39
N PHE A 57 18.64 10.58 -8.14
CA PHE A 57 17.60 11.33 -7.44
C PHE A 57 17.95 12.82 -7.32
N SER A 58 19.20 13.14 -6.96
CA SER A 58 19.63 14.54 -6.90
C SER A 58 19.48 15.24 -8.23
N LYS A 59 19.89 14.59 -9.34
CA LYS A 59 19.74 15.14 -10.69
C LYS A 59 18.28 15.40 -11.06
N ILE A 60 17.36 14.46 -10.71
CA ILE A 60 15.92 14.63 -10.95
C ILE A 60 15.39 15.85 -10.19
N ILE A 61 15.72 15.98 -8.91
CA ILE A 61 15.30 17.14 -8.09
C ILE A 61 15.85 18.45 -8.65
N ASP A 62 17.15 18.48 -8.99
CA ASP A 62 17.80 19.70 -9.48
C ASP A 62 17.27 20.11 -10.87
N TYR A 63 16.87 19.15 -11.71
CA TYR A 63 16.26 19.39 -13.02
C TYR A 63 14.81 19.81 -12.91
N PHE A 64 13.99 19.01 -12.23
CA PHE A 64 12.54 19.22 -12.16
C PHE A 64 12.17 20.38 -11.23
N ARG A 65 12.93 20.62 -10.16
CA ARG A 65 12.71 21.67 -9.13
C ARG A 65 11.28 21.64 -8.60
N PRO A 66 10.86 20.57 -7.93
CA PRO A 66 9.49 20.44 -7.45
C PRO A 66 9.18 21.49 -6.36
N ASP A 67 8.00 22.09 -6.43
CA ASP A 67 7.44 22.93 -5.37
C ASP A 67 6.97 22.07 -4.18
N LEU A 68 6.53 20.84 -4.47
CA LEU A 68 5.95 19.90 -3.52
C LEU A 68 6.30 18.47 -3.92
N VAL A 69 6.51 17.61 -2.93
CA VAL A 69 6.68 16.18 -3.16
C VAL A 69 5.60 15.39 -2.44
N PHE A 70 4.96 14.48 -3.16
CA PHE A 70 4.00 13.53 -2.65
C PHE A 70 4.64 12.15 -2.57
N THR A 71 4.55 11.50 -1.40
CA THR A 71 5.00 10.11 -1.24
C THR A 71 3.86 9.24 -0.73
N GLU A 72 3.68 8.09 -1.37
CA GLU A 72 2.80 7.07 -0.85
C GLU A 72 3.51 6.33 0.29
N ARG A 73 3.02 6.46 1.51
CA ARG A 73 3.61 6.04 2.77
C ARG A 73 4.90 6.80 3.12
N VAL A 74 5.37 6.58 4.32
CA VAL A 74 6.74 6.95 4.69
C VAL A 74 7.69 5.89 4.12
N SER A 75 8.56 6.34 3.25
CA SER A 75 9.54 5.50 2.56
C SER A 75 10.93 6.15 2.57
N HIS A 76 11.88 5.48 1.95
CA HIS A 76 13.20 6.08 1.72
C HIS A 76 13.11 7.38 0.90
N PHE A 77 12.15 7.53 -0.02
CA PHE A 77 11.89 8.79 -0.72
C PHE A 77 11.60 9.93 0.26
N SER A 78 10.69 9.71 1.21
CA SER A 78 10.37 10.72 2.23
C SER A 78 11.64 11.17 2.97
N SER A 79 12.54 10.22 3.31
CA SER A 79 13.83 10.53 3.94
C SER A 79 14.73 11.40 3.05
N LEU A 80 14.76 11.13 1.74
CA LEU A 80 15.56 11.93 0.81
C LEU A 80 15.03 13.35 0.66
N ILE A 81 13.71 13.52 0.64
CA ILE A 81 13.03 14.80 0.49
C ILE A 81 13.24 15.71 1.69
N ILE A 82 13.07 15.18 2.92
CA ILE A 82 13.27 16.01 4.12
C ILE A 82 14.72 16.51 4.28
N LYS A 83 15.71 15.80 3.71
CA LYS A 83 17.11 16.25 3.68
C LYS A 83 17.33 17.44 2.74
N ARG A 84 16.48 17.60 1.74
CA ARG A 84 16.51 18.70 0.76
C ARG A 84 15.66 19.90 1.16
N ASN A 85 14.96 19.83 2.30
CA ASN A 85 14.01 20.85 2.78
C ASN A 85 12.92 21.21 1.75
N ILE A 86 12.48 20.23 0.94
CA ILE A 86 11.38 20.39 0.02
C ILE A 86 10.09 20.04 0.76
N PRO A 87 8.98 20.80 0.58
CA PRO A 87 7.69 20.47 1.16
C PRO A 87 7.28 19.03 0.84
N LEU A 88 6.89 18.26 1.87
CA LEU A 88 6.56 16.84 1.77
C LEU A 88 5.12 16.58 2.18
N VAL A 89 4.36 15.94 1.33
CA VAL A 89 3.05 15.35 1.61
C VAL A 89 3.19 13.85 1.72
N ILE A 90 2.70 13.27 2.80
CA ILE A 90 2.70 11.82 3.04
C ILE A 90 1.28 11.30 2.91
N PHE A 91 1.01 10.47 1.91
CA PHE A 91 -0.26 9.75 1.78
C PHE A 91 -0.20 8.44 2.55
N LEU A 92 -1.01 8.29 3.59
CA LEU A 92 -0.98 7.16 4.51
C LEU A 92 -2.15 6.20 4.24
N ARG A 93 -1.85 5.04 3.62
CA ARG A 93 -2.86 4.02 3.25
C ARG A 93 -3.05 2.90 4.27
N GLY A 94 -2.19 2.80 5.27
CA GLY A 94 -2.24 1.77 6.31
C GLY A 94 -1.69 2.27 7.63
N ASP A 95 -1.94 1.53 8.70
CA ASP A 95 -1.38 1.82 10.02
C ASP A 95 0.12 1.45 10.05
N TYR A 96 0.96 2.42 9.68
CA TYR A 96 2.42 2.26 9.64
C TYR A 96 2.99 1.65 10.94
N TRP A 97 2.46 2.05 12.08
CA TRP A 97 2.98 1.62 13.39
C TRP A 97 2.59 0.19 13.71
N LYS A 98 1.39 -0.25 13.34
CA LYS A 98 0.96 -1.66 13.44
C LYS A 98 1.72 -2.54 12.46
N GLU A 99 1.89 -2.11 11.21
CA GLU A 99 2.67 -2.83 10.21
C GLU A 99 4.11 -3.03 10.69
N LEU A 100 4.74 -2.00 11.26
CA LEU A 100 6.10 -2.08 11.80
C LEU A 100 6.20 -3.06 12.98
N LYS A 101 5.19 -3.10 13.87
CA LYS A 101 5.14 -4.06 14.98
C LYS A 101 4.98 -5.49 14.47
N SER A 102 4.08 -5.73 13.52
CA SER A 102 3.86 -7.03 12.91
C SER A 102 5.11 -7.55 12.20
N GLU A 103 5.80 -6.72 11.43
CA GLU A 103 7.06 -7.09 10.79
C GLU A 103 8.14 -7.51 11.82
N ARG A 104 8.16 -6.91 12.99
CA ARG A 104 9.08 -7.26 14.07
C ARG A 104 8.77 -8.61 14.72
N SER A 105 7.50 -8.95 14.91
CA SER A 105 7.08 -10.21 15.52
C SER A 105 7.44 -11.43 14.68
N VAL A 106 7.34 -11.31 13.35
CA VAL A 106 7.63 -12.40 12.41
C VAL A 106 9.14 -12.66 12.24
N LYS A 107 9.99 -11.67 12.52
CA LYS A 107 11.43 -11.67 12.15
C LYS A 107 12.39 -11.80 13.32
N ASN A 108 12.05 -12.49 14.38
CA ASN A 108 12.74 -12.50 15.70
C ASN A 108 14.20 -13.02 15.76
N ASN A 109 14.87 -13.34 14.64
CA ASN A 109 16.13 -14.12 14.71
C ASN A 109 17.45 -13.42 14.33
N PHE A 110 17.50 -12.07 14.09
CA PHE A 110 18.77 -11.44 13.74
C PHE A 110 19.01 -10.11 14.47
N LYS A 111 20.05 -10.04 15.31
CA LYS A 111 20.46 -8.81 16.05
C LYS A 111 20.67 -7.60 15.13
N ASN A 112 21.28 -7.78 13.97
CA ASN A 112 21.55 -6.69 13.01
C ASN A 112 20.28 -6.08 12.42
N LYS A 113 19.20 -6.84 12.36
CA LYS A 113 17.91 -6.37 11.83
C LYS A 113 17.18 -5.46 12.80
N ARG A 114 17.32 -5.68 14.11
CA ARG A 114 16.73 -4.78 15.12
C ARG A 114 17.30 -3.36 15.04
N LEU A 115 18.61 -3.23 14.80
CA LEU A 115 19.24 -1.93 14.62
C LEU A 115 18.75 -1.23 13.33
N GLU A 116 18.65 -1.97 12.24
CA GLU A 116 18.12 -1.46 10.97
C GLU A 116 16.68 -0.95 11.12
N ASP A 117 15.82 -1.73 11.76
CA ASP A 117 14.41 -1.36 12.01
C ASP A 117 14.30 -0.15 12.95
N PHE A 118 15.16 -0.04 13.96
CA PHE A 118 15.23 1.11 14.84
C PHE A 118 15.63 2.39 14.09
N VAL A 119 16.66 2.30 13.23
CA VAL A 119 17.09 3.44 12.42
C VAL A 119 16.01 3.87 11.43
N LYS A 120 15.36 2.91 10.74
CA LYS A 120 14.24 3.22 9.84
C LYS A 120 13.08 3.89 10.57
N GLN A 121 12.75 3.40 11.76
CA GLN A 121 11.71 4.01 12.58
C GLN A 121 12.04 5.45 12.94
N ASN A 122 13.25 5.72 13.43
CA ASN A 122 13.67 7.08 13.76
C ASN A 122 13.64 8.02 12.55
N ILE A 123 14.03 7.53 11.38
CA ILE A 123 13.95 8.31 10.14
C ILE A 123 12.47 8.57 9.78
N ALA A 124 11.61 7.56 9.88
CA ALA A 124 10.19 7.69 9.59
C ALA A 124 9.50 8.70 10.53
N GLU A 125 9.80 8.65 11.83
CA GLU A 125 9.32 9.63 12.82
C GLU A 125 9.74 11.08 12.45
N LYS A 126 10.99 11.25 11.98
CA LYS A 126 11.45 12.54 11.46
C LYS A 126 10.68 12.98 10.22
N CYS A 127 10.34 12.03 9.32
CA CYS A 127 9.56 12.33 8.11
C CYS A 127 8.15 12.79 8.49
N PHE A 128 7.46 12.10 9.40
CA PHE A 128 6.14 12.52 9.88
C PHE A 128 6.23 13.92 10.54
N LYS A 129 7.17 14.15 11.42
CA LYS A 129 7.34 15.45 12.10
C LYS A 129 7.69 16.59 11.15
N LYS A 130 8.45 16.32 10.08
CA LYS A 130 8.89 17.34 9.11
C LYS A 130 7.99 17.47 7.90
N SER A 131 7.03 16.55 7.69
CA SER A 131 6.08 16.67 6.58
C SER A 131 5.26 17.94 6.71
N THR A 132 4.90 18.51 5.59
CA THR A 132 4.01 19.68 5.50
C THR A 132 2.58 19.28 5.76
N LEU A 133 2.18 18.10 5.25
CA LEU A 133 0.82 17.58 5.33
C LEU A 133 0.86 16.04 5.38
N ILE A 134 -0.02 15.46 6.17
CA ILE A 134 -0.27 14.02 6.16
C ILE A 134 -1.69 13.79 5.67
N LEU A 135 -1.85 12.93 4.67
CA LEU A 135 -3.12 12.58 4.04
C LEU A 135 -3.47 11.12 4.36
N PRO A 136 -4.16 10.84 5.47
CA PRO A 136 -4.68 9.51 5.75
C PRO A 136 -5.77 9.11 4.76
N ILE A 137 -5.84 7.83 4.36
CA ILE A 137 -6.86 7.34 3.43
C ILE A 137 -8.26 7.30 4.05
N CYS A 138 -8.40 7.34 5.36
CA CYS A 138 -9.69 7.30 6.06
C CYS A 138 -9.62 7.97 7.43
N LYS A 139 -10.79 8.29 7.98
CA LYS A 139 -10.95 8.93 9.31
C LYS A 139 -10.33 8.14 10.45
N TYR A 140 -10.32 6.81 10.37
CA TYR A 140 -9.67 5.96 11.37
C TYR A 140 -8.16 6.23 11.44
N LEU A 141 -7.49 6.29 10.28
CA LEU A 141 -6.06 6.60 10.23
C LEU A 141 -5.78 8.07 10.58
N GLU A 142 -6.66 8.98 10.21
CA GLU A 142 -6.55 10.39 10.62
C GLU A 142 -6.54 10.53 12.15
N LYS A 143 -7.44 9.83 12.85
CA LYS A 143 -7.46 9.79 14.32
C LYS A 143 -6.12 9.30 14.88
N ILE A 144 -5.57 8.20 14.34
CA ILE A 144 -4.27 7.66 14.78
C ILE A 144 -3.13 8.68 14.56
N VAL A 145 -3.14 9.38 13.43
CA VAL A 145 -2.12 10.41 13.13
C VAL A 145 -2.25 11.57 14.11
N ASN A 146 -3.45 12.07 14.35
CA ASN A 146 -3.70 13.21 15.24
C ASN A 146 -3.36 12.90 16.71
N GLU A 147 -3.59 11.66 17.15
CA GLU A 147 -3.17 11.20 18.48
C GLU A 147 -1.63 11.19 18.64
N ARG A 148 -0.88 10.93 17.56
CA ARG A 148 0.58 10.85 17.58
C ARG A 148 1.28 12.17 17.28
N TYR A 149 0.68 12.98 16.45
CA TYR A 149 1.21 14.24 15.95
C TYR A 149 0.11 15.32 15.95
N PRO A 150 -0.36 15.75 17.13
CA PRO A 150 -1.48 16.68 17.24
C PRO A 150 -1.20 18.05 16.59
N GLU A 151 0.08 18.38 16.39
CA GLU A 151 0.51 19.62 15.75
C GLU A 151 0.53 19.54 14.22
N LYS A 152 0.26 18.35 13.62
CA LYS A 152 0.33 18.17 12.18
C LYS A 152 -0.99 18.48 11.50
N THR A 153 -0.90 19.17 10.39
CA THR A 153 -2.05 19.32 9.49
C THR A 153 -2.35 17.98 8.84
N THR A 154 -3.59 17.54 8.96
CA THR A 154 -4.12 16.33 8.33
C THR A 154 -5.35 16.64 7.52
N SER A 155 -5.61 15.85 6.51
CA SER A 155 -6.86 15.84 5.76
C SER A 155 -7.07 14.45 5.16
N VAL A 156 -8.28 13.91 5.23
CA VAL A 156 -8.55 12.61 4.64
C VAL A 156 -8.54 12.71 3.12
N LEU A 157 -7.72 11.88 2.48
CA LEU A 157 -7.70 11.69 1.04
C LEU A 157 -8.15 10.26 0.72
N TYR A 158 -9.41 10.08 0.35
CA TYR A 158 -9.89 8.78 -0.11
C TYR A 158 -9.23 8.40 -1.43
N GLN A 159 -8.93 7.12 -1.59
CA GLN A 159 -8.47 6.63 -2.87
C GLN A 159 -9.61 6.72 -3.88
N GLY A 160 -9.37 7.42 -4.97
CA GLY A 160 -10.28 7.47 -6.10
C GLY A 160 -10.14 6.23 -6.98
N ILE A 161 -11.15 6.02 -7.80
CA ILE A 161 -11.17 5.08 -8.92
C ILE A 161 -11.49 5.87 -10.18
N LYS A 162 -11.12 5.35 -11.32
CA LYS A 162 -11.55 5.89 -12.61
C LYS A 162 -12.92 5.29 -12.92
N ASP A 163 -13.93 6.14 -12.88
CA ASP A 163 -15.34 5.75 -13.04
C ASP A 163 -15.63 5.06 -14.40
N SER A 164 -14.91 5.48 -15.45
CA SER A 164 -15.02 4.86 -16.77
C SER A 164 -14.59 3.38 -16.82
N ASP A 165 -13.79 2.95 -15.84
CA ASP A 165 -13.32 1.56 -15.75
C ASP A 165 -14.30 0.67 -14.95
N TRP A 166 -15.37 1.27 -14.39
CA TRP A 166 -16.39 0.61 -13.58
C TRP A 166 -17.76 0.82 -14.21
N PHE A 167 -18.25 -0.19 -14.87
CA PHE A 167 -19.57 -0.19 -15.50
C PHE A 167 -20.30 -1.48 -15.12
N TYR A 168 -21.63 -1.41 -15.14
CA TYR A 168 -22.44 -2.60 -14.91
C TYR A 168 -22.29 -3.53 -16.10
N GLU A 169 -21.77 -4.71 -15.86
CA GLU A 169 -21.75 -5.81 -16.81
C GLU A 169 -22.41 -7.03 -16.19
N LYS A 170 -22.93 -7.91 -17.03
CA LYS A 170 -23.52 -9.15 -16.53
C LYS A 170 -22.41 -10.06 -16.05
N GLY A 171 -22.23 -10.10 -14.73
CA GLY A 171 -21.20 -10.90 -14.09
C GLY A 171 -21.39 -12.41 -14.22
N MET A 172 -20.59 -13.18 -13.50
CA MET A 172 -20.62 -14.63 -13.45
C MET A 172 -22.01 -15.14 -13.01
N LYS A 173 -22.43 -16.25 -13.60
CA LYS A 173 -23.63 -16.97 -13.12
C LYS A 173 -23.28 -17.77 -11.88
N LEU A 174 -23.49 -17.16 -10.71
CA LEU A 174 -23.27 -17.78 -9.42
C LEU A 174 -24.55 -18.46 -8.92
N LYS A 175 -24.42 -19.54 -8.16
CA LYS A 175 -25.56 -20.16 -7.46
C LYS A 175 -25.96 -19.31 -6.28
N HIS A 176 -27.20 -18.87 -6.24
CA HIS A 176 -27.76 -18.09 -5.14
C HIS A 176 -28.52 -18.94 -4.11
N PRO A 177 -28.60 -18.51 -2.85
CA PRO A 177 -27.95 -17.32 -2.28
C PRO A 177 -26.41 -17.51 -2.24
N CYS A 178 -25.66 -16.40 -2.42
CA CYS A 178 -24.21 -16.48 -2.42
C CYS A 178 -23.56 -15.28 -1.73
N VAL A 179 -22.31 -15.51 -1.28
CA VAL A 179 -21.40 -14.51 -0.72
C VAL A 179 -20.11 -14.51 -1.53
N GLY A 180 -19.70 -13.35 -2.01
CA GLY A 180 -18.40 -13.15 -2.68
C GLY A 180 -17.35 -12.67 -1.67
N LEU A 181 -16.16 -13.30 -1.70
CA LEU A 181 -14.99 -12.93 -0.94
C LEU A 181 -13.89 -12.54 -1.93
N ILE A 182 -13.43 -11.29 -1.87
CA ILE A 182 -12.35 -10.79 -2.73
C ILE A 182 -11.17 -10.48 -1.83
N GLN A 183 -10.19 -11.38 -1.80
CA GLN A 183 -9.03 -11.26 -0.92
C GLN A 183 -7.83 -12.03 -1.43
N ASP A 184 -6.67 -11.35 -1.55
CA ASP A 184 -5.41 -12.04 -1.78
C ASP A 184 -4.94 -12.81 -0.53
N ALA A 185 -4.16 -13.87 -0.76
CA ALA A 185 -3.61 -14.73 0.28
C ALA A 185 -2.08 -14.58 0.45
N ASN A 186 -1.52 -13.40 0.20
CA ASN A 186 -0.08 -13.14 0.30
C ASN A 186 0.38 -12.73 1.71
N ILE A 187 -0.53 -12.24 2.56
CA ILE A 187 -0.24 -11.74 3.90
C ILE A 187 -1.00 -12.60 4.92
N TRP A 188 -0.27 -13.39 5.73
CA TRP A 188 -0.90 -14.31 6.68
C TRP A 188 -1.88 -13.63 7.65
N GLU A 189 -1.54 -12.46 8.18
CA GLU A 189 -2.37 -11.72 9.12
C GLU A 189 -3.77 -11.38 8.57
N LYS A 190 -3.89 -11.25 7.25
CA LYS A 190 -5.16 -11.07 6.55
C LYS A 190 -5.79 -12.42 6.17
N THR A 191 -4.98 -13.31 5.60
CA THR A 191 -5.44 -14.62 5.11
C THR A 191 -5.98 -15.51 6.23
N LYS A 192 -5.44 -15.41 7.46
CA LYS A 192 -5.92 -16.21 8.60
C LYS A 192 -7.39 -15.97 8.95
N GLU A 193 -7.98 -14.84 8.55
CA GLU A 193 -9.41 -14.58 8.75
C GLU A 193 -10.27 -15.58 7.96
N LEU A 194 -9.80 -16.05 6.81
CA LEU A 194 -10.47 -17.09 6.03
C LEU A 194 -10.50 -18.45 6.75
N SER A 195 -9.69 -18.67 7.77
CA SER A 195 -9.75 -19.89 8.58
C SER A 195 -11.00 -20.01 9.47
N LEU A 196 -11.81 -18.95 9.53
CA LEU A 196 -13.13 -18.97 10.17
C LEU A 196 -14.23 -19.48 9.25
N LEU A 197 -13.95 -19.64 7.96
CA LEU A 197 -14.94 -20.10 6.98
C LEU A 197 -15.54 -21.47 7.29
N PRO A 198 -14.84 -22.49 7.77
CA PRO A 198 -15.43 -23.77 8.14
C PRO A 198 -16.66 -23.61 9.02
N ASP A 199 -16.56 -22.89 10.13
CA ASP A 199 -17.68 -22.66 11.07
C ASP A 199 -18.84 -21.92 10.42
N ILE A 200 -18.55 -21.00 9.49
CA ILE A 200 -19.55 -20.23 8.76
C ILE A 200 -20.26 -21.11 7.73
N LEU A 201 -19.51 -21.95 7.01
CA LEU A 201 -20.06 -22.86 5.99
C LEU A 201 -20.96 -23.93 6.62
N ASP A 202 -20.57 -24.44 7.78
CA ASP A 202 -21.40 -25.38 8.57
C ASP A 202 -22.70 -24.73 9.06
N GLY A 203 -22.63 -23.46 9.48
CA GLY A 203 -23.78 -22.70 9.93
C GLY A 203 -24.74 -22.26 8.80
N LEU A 204 -24.25 -22.22 7.56
CA LEU A 204 -24.96 -21.71 6.40
C LEU A 204 -24.87 -22.68 5.19
N PRO A 205 -25.34 -23.93 5.32
CA PRO A 205 -25.15 -24.96 4.29
C PRO A 205 -25.85 -24.66 2.96
N ASN A 206 -26.87 -23.81 2.97
CA ASN A 206 -27.65 -23.43 1.78
C ASN A 206 -27.11 -22.14 1.10
N VAL A 207 -26.02 -21.55 1.59
CA VAL A 207 -25.40 -20.36 1.03
C VAL A 207 -24.09 -20.74 0.38
N ASN A 208 -23.91 -20.34 -0.88
CA ASN A 208 -22.67 -20.60 -1.62
C ASN A 208 -21.65 -19.48 -1.35
N PHE A 209 -20.40 -19.85 -1.06
CA PHE A 209 -19.30 -18.90 -0.83
C PHE A 209 -18.31 -18.99 -1.96
N TYR A 210 -18.06 -17.86 -2.62
CA TYR A 210 -17.13 -17.77 -3.74
C TYR A 210 -15.91 -16.93 -3.32
N TRP A 211 -14.73 -17.52 -3.40
CA TRP A 211 -13.49 -16.79 -3.08
C TRP A 211 -12.70 -16.49 -4.36
N ALA A 212 -12.62 -15.20 -4.71
CA ALA A 212 -11.73 -14.65 -5.73
C ALA A 212 -10.46 -14.15 -5.06
N GLY A 213 -9.35 -14.79 -5.37
CA GLY A 213 -8.03 -14.47 -4.81
C GLY A 213 -7.12 -15.69 -4.77
N ASP A 214 -5.81 -15.41 -4.71
CA ASP A 214 -4.75 -16.40 -4.63
C ASP A 214 -3.55 -15.83 -3.90
N GLY A 215 -2.51 -16.62 -3.67
CA GLY A 215 -1.28 -16.18 -3.07
C GLY A 215 -0.56 -17.25 -2.26
N LYS A 216 0.50 -16.84 -1.57
CA LYS A 216 1.41 -17.73 -0.85
C LYS A 216 0.73 -18.68 0.15
N TYR A 217 -0.39 -18.27 0.73
CA TYR A 217 -1.11 -19.00 1.77
C TYR A 217 -2.43 -19.60 1.30
N SER A 218 -2.77 -19.51 0.01
CA SER A 218 -4.04 -20.04 -0.53
C SER A 218 -4.17 -21.54 -0.32
N SER A 219 -3.13 -22.34 -0.60
CA SER A 219 -3.15 -23.79 -0.41
C SER A 219 -3.49 -24.19 1.03
N ARG A 220 -3.05 -23.43 2.02
CA ARG A 220 -3.35 -23.70 3.43
C ARG A 220 -4.83 -23.48 3.75
N ILE A 221 -5.45 -22.47 3.15
CA ILE A 221 -6.87 -22.19 3.33
C ILE A 221 -7.71 -23.21 2.57
N LEU A 222 -7.33 -23.51 1.33
CA LEU A 222 -8.04 -24.52 0.52
C LEU A 222 -8.06 -25.89 1.19
N GLN A 223 -6.97 -26.28 1.86
CA GLN A 223 -6.90 -27.52 2.61
C GLN A 223 -7.91 -27.57 3.79
N LEU A 224 -8.18 -26.43 4.44
CA LEU A 224 -9.20 -26.32 5.49
C LEU A 224 -10.62 -26.38 4.96
N LEU A 225 -10.80 -26.01 3.68
CA LEU A 225 -12.11 -25.91 3.03
C LEU A 225 -12.37 -27.10 2.08
N GLU A 226 -11.50 -28.07 2.08
CA GLU A 226 -11.67 -29.32 1.34
C GLU A 226 -12.90 -30.07 1.82
N GLY A 227 -13.78 -30.47 0.88
CA GLY A 227 -15.02 -31.20 1.19
C GLY A 227 -16.26 -30.34 1.43
N TYR A 228 -16.15 -29.01 1.47
CA TYR A 228 -17.31 -28.12 1.56
C TYR A 228 -17.91 -27.89 0.18
N GLU A 229 -19.08 -28.49 -0.09
CA GLU A 229 -19.78 -28.36 -1.40
C GLU A 229 -20.29 -26.95 -1.68
N ASN A 230 -20.52 -26.15 -0.66
CA ASN A 230 -20.98 -24.77 -0.73
C ASN A 230 -19.82 -23.75 -0.74
N PHE A 231 -18.55 -24.20 -0.86
CA PHE A 231 -17.39 -23.34 -1.07
C PHE A 231 -16.82 -23.49 -2.48
N HIS A 232 -16.56 -22.37 -3.14
CA HIS A 232 -16.06 -22.32 -4.52
C HIS A 232 -14.86 -21.37 -4.59
N TRP A 233 -13.70 -21.92 -4.91
CA TRP A 233 -12.52 -21.11 -5.17
C TRP A 233 -12.45 -20.72 -6.64
N LEU A 234 -12.38 -19.40 -6.93
CA LEU A 234 -12.31 -18.84 -8.26
C LEU A 234 -10.87 -18.56 -8.72
N GLY A 235 -9.89 -18.65 -7.80
CA GLY A 235 -8.52 -18.30 -8.11
C GLY A 235 -8.27 -16.80 -8.23
N ASN A 236 -7.20 -16.44 -8.94
CA ASN A 236 -6.87 -15.04 -9.20
C ASN A 236 -7.59 -14.59 -10.47
N LEU A 237 -8.51 -13.65 -10.34
CA LEU A 237 -9.20 -13.02 -11.44
C LEU A 237 -8.42 -11.81 -11.93
N ALA A 238 -8.27 -11.65 -13.25
CA ALA A 238 -7.44 -10.61 -13.83
C ALA A 238 -8.11 -9.22 -13.77
N TYR A 239 -9.44 -9.22 -13.86
CA TYR A 239 -10.24 -7.99 -13.94
C TYR A 239 -11.45 -8.05 -13.01
N PRO A 240 -11.87 -6.89 -12.42
CA PRO A 240 -13.05 -6.83 -11.57
C PRO A 240 -14.34 -7.27 -12.24
N GLU A 241 -14.45 -7.09 -13.56
CA GLU A 241 -15.59 -7.49 -14.40
C GLU A 241 -15.75 -9.00 -14.55
N GLU A 242 -14.76 -9.80 -14.13
CA GLU A 242 -14.85 -11.27 -14.16
C GLU A 242 -15.63 -11.85 -12.96
N VAL A 243 -16.09 -11.00 -12.02
CA VAL A 243 -16.78 -11.45 -10.80
C VAL A 243 -18.28 -11.22 -10.84
#